data_f9403a91f522305c712602f765133cab
#
_entry.id   f9403a91f522305c712602f765133cab
#
_cell.length_a   1.000
_cell.length_b   1.000
_cell.length_c   1.000
_cell.angle_alpha   90.00
_cell.angle_beta   90.00
_cell.angle_gamma   90.00
#
_symmetry.space_group_name_H-M   'P 1'
#
loop_
_entity.id
_entity.type
_entity.pdbx_description
1 polymer ?
#
loop_
_entity_poly.entity_id
_entity_poly.type
_entity_poly.pdbx_seq_one_letter_code
_entity_poly.pdbx_strand_id
1 'polypeptide(L)'
;INGTPKRIVSTSVVLTGTLLALDAPVVGSGASKPGAEGFDDVGFFSHWSATAKERGVKALYTNSKLDIEAVTAEKPDLIIIASTGGDSTKDDYDSLSRIAPTVAINYNSESWQTVTRKVADVTGTQARAEELTNTFNSRVTELKAGMSGVPTDPVQAIVYTPSNGLSFAKPGGPHDEIFSALGFKLAEAPASSGEEGANRKDFVFATVEQSVQALTSETLLLVSGDDKTVEQLKADSNYNTTQTVSSGKLVPLGISSFKLDYYSALAMAETLAAAYSG
;
A
#
# COMPACT_ATOMS: atom_id res chain seq x y z
N ILE A 1 14.47 -3.93 -23.27
CA ILE A 1 14.28 -2.46 -23.38
C ILE A 1 15.58 -1.90 -23.95
N ASN A 2 15.52 -1.21 -25.08
CA ASN A 2 16.69 -0.57 -25.68
C ASN A 2 16.76 0.89 -25.21
N GLY A 3 17.63 1.19 -24.25
CA GLY A 3 17.79 2.52 -23.67
C GLY A 3 16.84 2.85 -22.52
N THR A 4 16.94 4.07 -21.99
CA THR A 4 16.08 4.57 -20.90
C THR A 4 14.71 4.95 -21.46
N PRO A 5 13.60 4.44 -20.89
CA PRO A 5 12.24 4.79 -21.32
C PRO A 5 11.98 6.30 -21.19
N LYS A 6 11.19 6.83 -22.12
CA LYS A 6 10.82 8.26 -22.17
C LYS A 6 9.32 8.48 -22.04
N ARG A 7 8.51 7.44 -22.25
CA ARG A 7 7.06 7.50 -22.21
C ARG A 7 6.52 6.22 -21.59
N ILE A 8 6.31 6.25 -20.28
CA ILE A 8 5.85 5.10 -19.52
C ILE A 8 4.33 5.21 -19.31
N VAL A 9 3.63 4.11 -19.60
CA VAL A 9 2.26 3.91 -19.15
C VAL A 9 2.25 2.87 -18.05
N SER A 10 1.59 3.19 -16.92
CA SER A 10 1.28 2.24 -15.87
C SER A 10 -0.18 1.81 -15.98
N THR A 11 -0.45 0.51 -16.12
CA THR A 11 -1.83 0.03 -16.04
C THR A 11 -2.29 -0.18 -14.60
N SER A 12 -1.40 -0.04 -13.64
CA SER A 12 -1.66 -0.19 -12.21
C SER A 12 -1.61 1.14 -11.49
N VAL A 13 -2.72 1.54 -10.88
CA VAL A 13 -2.77 2.73 -10.02
C VAL A 13 -1.82 2.58 -8.81
N VAL A 14 -1.61 1.35 -8.31
CA VAL A 14 -0.69 1.08 -7.19
C VAL A 14 0.76 1.32 -7.59
N LEU A 15 1.21 0.86 -8.77
CA LEU A 15 2.59 1.02 -9.22
C LEU A 15 2.91 2.43 -9.69
N THR A 16 1.90 3.24 -10.00
CA THR A 16 2.09 4.63 -10.46
C THR A 16 2.77 5.49 -9.41
N GLY A 17 2.41 5.35 -8.13
CA GLY A 17 3.11 6.05 -7.04
C GLY A 17 4.60 5.74 -6.99
N THR A 18 4.97 4.48 -7.15
CA THR A 18 6.39 4.06 -7.23
C THR A 18 7.11 4.71 -8.41
N LEU A 19 6.49 4.72 -9.59
CA LEU A 19 7.06 5.37 -10.78
C LEU A 19 7.24 6.88 -10.60
N LEU A 20 6.27 7.54 -9.97
CA LEU A 20 6.34 8.97 -9.64
C LEU A 20 7.46 9.26 -8.63
N ALA A 21 7.61 8.45 -7.59
CA ALA A 21 8.68 8.61 -6.61
C ALA A 21 10.07 8.46 -7.24
N LEU A 22 10.20 7.59 -8.25
CA LEU A 22 11.41 7.36 -9.02
C LEU A 22 11.70 8.45 -10.07
N ASP A 23 10.88 9.48 -10.17
CA ASP A 23 10.96 10.51 -11.23
C ASP A 23 10.89 9.93 -12.65
N ALA A 24 10.29 8.75 -12.80
CA ALA A 24 10.12 8.10 -14.09
C ALA A 24 9.13 8.88 -14.99
N PRO A 25 9.33 8.91 -16.32
CA PRO A 25 8.54 9.72 -17.26
C PRO A 25 7.16 9.09 -17.55
N VAL A 26 6.29 9.03 -16.54
CA VAL A 26 4.93 8.51 -16.66
C VAL A 26 4.06 9.50 -17.43
N VAL A 27 3.44 9.05 -18.51
CA VAL A 27 2.53 9.88 -19.35
C VAL A 27 1.07 9.54 -19.12
N GLY A 28 0.78 8.33 -18.61
CA GLY A 28 -0.58 7.90 -18.33
C GLY A 28 -0.63 6.74 -17.35
N SER A 29 -1.74 6.63 -16.65
CA SER A 29 -1.99 5.60 -15.64
C SER A 29 -3.41 5.09 -15.70
N GLY A 30 -3.60 3.81 -15.37
CA GLY A 30 -4.90 3.32 -14.92
C GLY A 30 -5.30 4.03 -13.62
N ALA A 31 -6.59 4.16 -13.39
CA ALA A 31 -7.13 4.79 -12.19
C ALA A 31 -8.19 3.91 -11.52
N SER A 32 -8.42 4.15 -10.24
CA SER A 32 -9.48 3.52 -9.45
C SER A 32 -10.80 4.29 -9.62
N LYS A 33 -11.70 4.14 -8.65
CA LYS A 33 -12.99 4.83 -8.67
C LYS A 33 -12.80 6.31 -8.30
N PRO A 34 -13.14 7.25 -9.21
CA PRO A 34 -13.05 8.67 -8.92
C PRO A 34 -13.85 9.09 -7.69
N GLY A 35 -13.24 9.91 -6.83
CA GLY A 35 -13.86 10.44 -5.61
C GLY A 35 -14.18 9.41 -4.53
N ALA A 36 -13.73 8.16 -4.67
CA ALA A 36 -13.80 7.21 -3.57
C ALA A 36 -12.82 7.59 -2.46
N GLU A 37 -13.07 7.08 -1.25
CA GLU A 37 -12.19 7.33 -0.10
C GLU A 37 -10.75 6.92 -0.40
N GLY A 38 -9.79 7.82 -0.17
CA GLY A 38 -8.37 7.64 -0.50
C GLY A 38 -7.99 7.95 -1.96
N PHE A 39 -8.96 8.35 -2.80
CA PHE A 39 -8.73 8.70 -4.21
C PHE A 39 -9.21 10.13 -4.52
N ASP A 40 -8.56 10.75 -5.49
CA ASP A 40 -8.96 12.05 -6.01
C ASP A 40 -10.14 11.97 -7.01
N ASP A 41 -10.46 13.09 -7.62
CA ASP A 41 -11.56 13.28 -8.58
C ASP A 41 -11.36 12.56 -9.92
N VAL A 42 -10.15 12.08 -10.22
CA VAL A 42 -9.84 11.26 -11.41
C VAL A 42 -9.54 9.79 -11.08
N GLY A 43 -9.49 9.43 -9.78
CA GLY A 43 -9.27 8.06 -9.31
C GLY A 43 -7.80 7.71 -9.04
N PHE A 44 -6.93 8.69 -8.88
CA PHE A 44 -5.56 8.50 -8.40
C PHE A 44 -5.53 8.51 -6.87
N PHE A 45 -4.61 7.78 -6.26
CA PHE A 45 -4.43 7.84 -4.82
C PHE A 45 -4.09 9.24 -4.35
N SER A 46 -4.81 9.74 -3.34
CA SER A 46 -4.70 11.12 -2.84
C SER A 46 -3.28 11.48 -2.38
N HIS A 47 -2.50 10.51 -1.87
CA HIS A 47 -1.17 10.73 -1.34
C HIS A 47 -0.08 11.03 -2.40
N TRP A 48 -0.37 10.78 -3.70
CA TRP A 48 0.53 11.18 -4.79
C TRP A 48 -0.18 11.88 -5.97
N SER A 49 -1.49 12.08 -5.89
CA SER A 49 -2.27 12.70 -6.99
C SER A 49 -1.78 14.10 -7.36
N ALA A 50 -1.34 14.89 -6.38
CA ALA A 50 -0.76 16.21 -6.64
C ALA A 50 0.50 16.12 -7.54
N THR A 51 1.39 15.17 -7.27
CA THR A 51 2.59 14.90 -8.09
C THR A 51 2.21 14.44 -9.49
N ALA A 52 1.21 13.57 -9.62
CA ALA A 52 0.71 13.13 -10.92
C ALA A 52 0.15 14.31 -11.75
N LYS A 53 -0.61 15.18 -11.11
CA LYS A 53 -1.18 16.37 -11.74
C LYS A 53 -0.08 17.35 -12.18
N GLU A 54 0.90 17.63 -11.33
CA GLU A 54 2.02 18.50 -11.64
C GLU A 54 2.82 18.00 -12.87
N ARG A 55 2.97 16.68 -12.98
CA ARG A 55 3.68 16.03 -14.10
C ARG A 55 2.79 15.75 -15.33
N GLY A 56 1.53 16.12 -15.29
CA GLY A 56 0.59 15.97 -16.41
C GLY A 56 0.25 14.50 -16.72
N VAL A 57 0.29 13.61 -15.72
CA VAL A 57 -0.10 12.21 -15.89
C VAL A 57 -1.60 12.12 -16.15
N LYS A 58 -1.99 11.44 -17.23
CA LYS A 58 -3.38 11.25 -17.60
C LYS A 58 -3.98 10.01 -16.93
N ALA A 59 -5.21 10.11 -16.42
CA ALA A 59 -6.01 8.94 -16.11
C ALA A 59 -6.56 8.36 -17.42
N LEU A 60 -6.08 7.18 -17.82
CA LEU A 60 -6.44 6.57 -19.11
C LEU A 60 -7.78 5.84 -19.05
N TYR A 61 -8.13 5.32 -17.91
CA TYR A 61 -9.39 4.64 -17.61
C TYR A 61 -9.60 4.59 -16.09
N THR A 62 -10.84 4.33 -15.68
CA THR A 62 -11.26 4.32 -14.28
C THR A 62 -11.74 2.92 -13.84
N ASN A 63 -11.94 2.74 -12.53
CA ASN A 63 -12.45 1.51 -11.93
C ASN A 63 -11.60 0.27 -12.27
N SER A 64 -10.30 0.44 -12.47
CA SER A 64 -9.35 -0.60 -12.88
C SER A 64 -9.81 -1.40 -14.12
N LYS A 65 -10.60 -0.77 -14.99
CA LYS A 65 -11.11 -1.38 -16.22
C LYS A 65 -10.25 -0.95 -17.40
N LEU A 66 -9.30 -1.81 -17.78
CA LEU A 66 -8.32 -1.54 -18.84
C LEU A 66 -8.99 -1.06 -20.14
N ASP A 67 -8.45 0.03 -20.67
CA ASP A 67 -8.75 0.56 -22.00
C ASP A 67 -7.45 0.52 -22.85
N ILE A 68 -7.37 -0.49 -23.70
CA ILE A 68 -6.20 -0.73 -24.56
C ILE A 68 -6.03 0.39 -25.61
N GLU A 69 -7.11 0.99 -26.08
CA GLU A 69 -7.05 2.09 -27.06
C GLU A 69 -6.48 3.34 -26.41
N ALA A 70 -6.89 3.65 -25.17
CA ALA A 70 -6.33 4.76 -24.41
C ALA A 70 -4.84 4.57 -24.12
N VAL A 71 -4.41 3.35 -23.77
CA VAL A 71 -2.99 3.00 -23.61
C VAL A 71 -2.23 3.20 -24.93
N THR A 72 -2.77 2.71 -26.03
CA THR A 72 -2.13 2.81 -27.36
C THR A 72 -1.99 4.27 -27.82
N ALA A 73 -2.98 5.11 -27.52
CA ALA A 73 -2.99 6.53 -27.89
C ALA A 73 -1.83 7.32 -27.24
N GLU A 74 -1.35 6.90 -26.08
CA GLU A 74 -0.19 7.51 -25.41
C GLU A 74 1.15 7.17 -26.04
N LYS A 75 1.21 6.21 -26.98
CA LYS A 75 2.44 5.78 -27.69
C LYS A 75 3.57 5.49 -26.68
N PRO A 76 3.36 4.59 -25.71
CA PRO A 76 4.38 4.28 -24.72
C PRO A 76 5.59 3.57 -25.36
N ASP A 77 6.76 3.75 -24.74
CA ASP A 77 7.96 2.96 -25.01
C ASP A 77 8.25 1.93 -23.91
N LEU A 78 7.47 1.98 -22.83
CA LEU A 78 7.42 0.97 -21.77
C LEU A 78 6.02 0.96 -21.16
N ILE A 79 5.50 -0.25 -20.89
CA ILE A 79 4.28 -0.46 -20.11
C ILE A 79 4.63 -1.23 -18.84
N ILE A 80 4.21 -0.72 -17.69
CA ILE A 80 4.31 -1.39 -16.39
C ILE A 80 2.93 -1.87 -15.98
N ILE A 81 2.81 -3.15 -15.69
CA ILE A 81 1.58 -3.78 -15.24
C ILE A 81 1.73 -4.41 -13.85
N ALA A 82 0.65 -4.49 -13.09
CA ALA A 82 0.61 -5.35 -11.92
C ALA A 82 0.29 -6.80 -12.32
N SER A 83 1.02 -7.76 -11.74
CA SER A 83 0.73 -9.18 -11.93
C SER A 83 -0.23 -9.74 -10.88
N THR A 84 -0.57 -8.93 -9.86
CA THR A 84 -1.43 -9.29 -8.71
C THR A 84 -2.22 -8.10 -8.25
N GLY A 85 -3.30 -8.33 -7.48
CA GLY A 85 -4.15 -7.27 -6.94
C GLY A 85 -5.35 -6.94 -7.82
N GLY A 86 -6.22 -6.06 -7.33
CA GLY A 86 -7.46 -5.68 -8.00
C GLY A 86 -7.28 -4.81 -9.26
N ASP A 87 -6.06 -4.29 -9.46
CA ASP A 87 -5.66 -3.50 -10.64
C ASP A 87 -4.71 -4.28 -11.57
N SER A 88 -4.64 -5.61 -11.40
CA SER A 88 -3.84 -6.48 -12.27
C SER A 88 -4.42 -6.53 -13.68
N THR A 89 -3.54 -6.34 -14.65
CA THR A 89 -3.84 -6.52 -16.08
C THR A 89 -2.98 -7.65 -16.69
N LYS A 90 -2.64 -8.65 -15.85
CA LYS A 90 -1.80 -9.78 -16.26
C LYS A 90 -2.40 -10.57 -17.41
N ASP A 91 -3.72 -10.70 -17.42
CA ASP A 91 -4.42 -11.45 -18.48
C ASP A 91 -4.37 -10.74 -19.84
N ASP A 92 -4.10 -9.44 -19.84
CA ASP A 92 -3.94 -8.62 -21.04
C ASP A 92 -2.47 -8.46 -21.49
N TYR A 93 -1.54 -9.16 -20.83
CA TYR A 93 -0.09 -9.02 -21.06
C TYR A 93 0.29 -9.12 -22.54
N ASP A 94 -0.22 -10.12 -23.27
CA ASP A 94 0.08 -10.34 -24.68
C ASP A 94 -0.43 -9.20 -25.56
N SER A 95 -1.58 -8.63 -25.23
CA SER A 95 -2.15 -7.48 -25.95
C SER A 95 -1.35 -6.21 -25.72
N LEU A 96 -0.96 -5.95 -24.49
CA LEU A 96 -0.12 -4.82 -24.11
C LEU A 96 1.28 -4.94 -24.69
N SER A 97 1.86 -6.15 -24.73
CA SER A 97 3.19 -6.41 -25.29
C SER A 97 3.27 -6.18 -26.80
N ARG A 98 2.15 -6.19 -27.52
CA ARG A 98 2.10 -5.79 -28.93
C ARG A 98 2.16 -4.27 -29.15
N ILE A 99 1.91 -3.49 -28.11
CA ILE A 99 1.98 -2.01 -28.15
C ILE A 99 3.40 -1.55 -27.84
N ALA A 100 3.97 -2.02 -26.71
CA ALA A 100 5.31 -1.67 -26.27
C ALA A 100 5.89 -2.79 -25.35
N PRO A 101 7.21 -2.81 -25.08
CA PRO A 101 7.77 -3.66 -24.05
C PRO A 101 6.99 -3.54 -22.75
N THR A 102 6.53 -4.68 -22.22
CA THR A 102 5.66 -4.75 -21.05
C THR A 102 6.35 -5.52 -19.94
N VAL A 103 6.35 -4.96 -18.72
CA VAL A 103 6.94 -5.57 -17.52
C VAL A 103 5.88 -5.74 -16.45
N ALA A 104 5.75 -6.98 -15.96
CA ALA A 104 4.81 -7.34 -14.89
C ALA A 104 5.52 -7.32 -13.52
N ILE A 105 4.97 -6.57 -12.57
CA ILE A 105 5.48 -6.41 -11.21
C ILE A 105 4.48 -7.00 -10.22
N ASN A 106 4.96 -7.86 -9.30
CA ASN A 106 4.18 -8.29 -8.14
C ASN A 106 4.51 -7.36 -6.96
N TYR A 107 3.52 -6.63 -6.47
CA TYR A 107 3.69 -5.71 -5.33
C TYR A 107 3.13 -6.24 -4.01
N ASN A 108 2.37 -7.35 -4.01
CA ASN A 108 1.66 -7.82 -2.81
C ASN A 108 2.53 -8.59 -1.80
N SER A 109 3.69 -9.07 -2.21
CA SER A 109 4.50 -9.98 -1.39
C SER A 109 5.87 -9.43 -1.04
N GLU A 110 6.14 -8.16 -1.36
CA GLU A 110 7.47 -7.55 -1.22
C GLU A 110 7.35 -6.16 -0.58
N SER A 111 8.44 -5.73 0.09
CA SER A 111 8.50 -4.37 0.62
C SER A 111 8.48 -3.34 -0.51
N TRP A 112 8.01 -2.14 -0.21
CA TRP A 112 7.97 -1.05 -1.16
C TRP A 112 9.37 -0.74 -1.74
N GLN A 113 10.43 -0.87 -0.93
CA GLN A 113 11.80 -0.69 -1.37
C GLN A 113 12.19 -1.73 -2.43
N THR A 114 11.78 -2.99 -2.23
CA THR A 114 12.05 -4.05 -3.21
C THR A 114 11.29 -3.83 -4.51
N VAL A 115 10.02 -3.43 -4.42
CA VAL A 115 9.21 -3.05 -5.60
C VAL A 115 9.85 -1.86 -6.32
N THR A 116 10.26 -0.83 -5.57
CA THR A 116 10.91 0.37 -6.11
C THR A 116 12.21 0.02 -6.86
N ARG A 117 13.06 -0.86 -6.31
CA ARG A 117 14.28 -1.31 -7.01
C ARG A 117 13.96 -2.04 -8.30
N LYS A 118 12.99 -2.95 -8.31
CA LYS A 118 12.58 -3.67 -9.53
C LYS A 118 12.08 -2.73 -10.62
N VAL A 119 11.28 -1.73 -10.24
CA VAL A 119 10.81 -0.70 -11.17
C VAL A 119 11.99 0.17 -11.65
N ALA A 120 12.90 0.53 -10.76
CA ALA A 120 14.09 1.31 -11.10
C ALA A 120 15.01 0.59 -12.10
N ASP A 121 15.15 -0.74 -11.98
CA ASP A 121 15.97 -1.55 -12.91
C ASP A 121 15.45 -1.50 -14.35
N VAL A 122 14.13 -1.41 -14.52
CA VAL A 122 13.52 -1.34 -15.86
C VAL A 122 13.35 0.10 -16.38
N THR A 123 13.41 1.09 -15.50
CA THR A 123 13.28 2.52 -15.86
C THR A 123 14.63 3.24 -15.92
N GLY A 124 15.71 2.62 -15.44
CA GLY A 124 17.04 3.22 -15.40
C GLY A 124 17.22 4.26 -14.28
N THR A 125 16.45 4.15 -13.18
CA THR A 125 16.40 5.14 -12.09
C THR A 125 16.97 4.59 -10.76
N GLN A 126 17.96 3.69 -10.82
CA GLN A 126 18.52 3.01 -9.63
C GLN A 126 19.08 3.97 -8.58
N ALA A 127 19.77 5.02 -9.00
CA ALA A 127 20.32 6.02 -8.08
C ALA A 127 19.18 6.71 -7.27
N ARG A 128 18.04 6.98 -7.93
CA ARG A 128 16.87 7.56 -7.26
C ARG A 128 16.24 6.57 -6.28
N ALA A 129 16.18 5.29 -6.62
CA ALA A 129 15.68 4.26 -5.70
C ALA A 129 16.53 4.15 -4.41
N GLU A 130 17.84 4.25 -4.54
CA GLU A 130 18.76 4.32 -3.38
C GLU A 130 18.53 5.57 -2.54
N GLU A 131 18.43 6.73 -3.16
CA GLU A 131 18.14 7.99 -2.49
C GLU A 131 16.83 7.94 -1.69
N LEU A 132 15.74 7.45 -2.31
CA LEU A 132 14.44 7.29 -1.65
C LEU A 132 14.53 6.38 -0.44
N THR A 133 15.23 5.24 -0.57
CA THR A 133 15.41 4.29 0.53
C THR A 133 16.20 4.93 1.68
N ASN A 134 17.28 5.64 1.39
CA ASN A 134 18.12 6.30 2.39
C ASN A 134 17.36 7.43 3.08
N THR A 135 16.60 8.23 2.33
CA THR A 135 15.76 9.32 2.86
C THR A 135 14.70 8.76 3.80
N PHE A 136 14.02 7.70 3.40
CA PHE A 136 13.03 7.02 4.25
C PHE A 136 13.65 6.49 5.54
N ASN A 137 14.77 5.77 5.45
CA ASN A 137 15.44 5.19 6.61
C ASN A 137 15.93 6.28 7.61
N SER A 138 16.49 7.37 7.09
CA SER A 138 16.89 8.52 7.91
C SER A 138 15.67 9.12 8.62
N ARG A 139 14.56 9.31 7.90
CA ARG A 139 13.34 9.86 8.48
C ARG A 139 12.73 8.95 9.53
N VAL A 140 12.68 7.65 9.30
CA VAL A 140 12.21 6.67 10.29
C VAL A 140 13.08 6.69 11.55
N THR A 141 14.40 6.84 11.40
CA THR A 141 15.33 6.96 12.54
C THR A 141 15.04 8.22 13.37
N GLU A 142 14.81 9.37 12.71
CA GLU A 142 14.42 10.62 13.37
C GLU A 142 13.08 10.47 14.11
N LEU A 143 12.08 9.91 13.42
CA LEU A 143 10.75 9.68 14.00
C LEU A 143 10.85 8.83 15.26
N LYS A 144 11.56 7.69 15.17
CA LYS A 144 11.76 6.79 16.32
C LYS A 144 12.43 7.49 17.50
N ALA A 145 13.40 8.36 17.26
CA ALA A 145 14.07 9.11 18.32
C ALA A 145 13.15 10.11 19.04
N GLY A 146 12.10 10.57 18.39
CA GLY A 146 11.08 11.48 18.96
C GLY A 146 9.90 10.75 19.63
N MET A 147 9.85 9.42 19.56
CA MET A 147 8.75 8.64 20.12
C MET A 147 8.97 8.32 21.59
N SER A 148 7.86 8.24 22.35
CA SER A 148 7.85 7.82 23.76
C SER A 148 6.66 6.89 24.03
N GLY A 149 6.76 6.02 25.01
CA GLY A 149 5.67 5.11 25.38
C GLY A 149 5.29 4.08 24.30
N VAL A 150 6.24 3.72 23.44
CA VAL A 150 6.05 2.62 22.48
C VAL A 150 5.79 1.32 23.26
N PRO A 151 4.74 0.55 22.92
CA PRO A 151 4.44 -0.69 23.61
C PRO A 151 5.60 -1.67 23.60
N THR A 152 5.90 -2.29 24.74
CA THR A 152 6.85 -3.41 24.84
C THR A 152 6.20 -4.74 24.45
N ASP A 153 4.90 -4.85 24.67
CA ASP A 153 4.11 -6.01 24.28
C ASP A 153 3.78 -5.98 22.79
N PRO A 154 3.62 -7.15 22.17
CA PRO A 154 3.29 -7.22 20.76
C PRO A 154 1.96 -6.52 20.43
N VAL A 155 1.97 -5.72 19.36
CA VAL A 155 0.79 -5.05 18.81
C VAL A 155 0.19 -5.87 17.68
N GLN A 156 -1.10 -5.69 17.42
CA GLN A 156 -1.73 -6.23 16.21
C GLN A 156 -1.96 -5.11 15.21
N ALA A 157 -1.82 -5.41 13.92
CA ALA A 157 -2.15 -4.49 12.85
C ALA A 157 -3.20 -5.14 11.94
N ILE A 158 -4.31 -4.45 11.71
CA ILE A 158 -5.45 -4.99 10.98
C ILE A 158 -5.96 -4.04 9.90
N VAL A 159 -6.60 -4.62 8.89
CA VAL A 159 -7.56 -3.91 8.03
C VAL A 159 -8.95 -4.29 8.48
N TYR A 160 -9.75 -3.29 8.84
CA TYR A 160 -11.15 -3.45 9.19
C TYR A 160 -12.05 -3.17 7.99
N THR A 161 -12.95 -4.09 7.71
CA THR A 161 -14.02 -3.89 6.72
C THR A 161 -15.35 -4.24 7.37
N PRO A 162 -16.31 -3.30 7.47
CA PRO A 162 -17.61 -3.56 8.10
C PRO A 162 -18.27 -4.83 7.56
N SER A 163 -18.86 -5.63 8.47
CA SER A 163 -19.58 -6.88 8.17
C SER A 163 -18.75 -8.02 7.58
N ASN A 164 -17.45 -7.82 7.40
CA ASN A 164 -16.49 -8.87 7.06
C ASN A 164 -15.61 -9.21 8.28
N GLY A 165 -14.80 -10.23 8.17
CA GLY A 165 -13.74 -10.50 9.12
C GLY A 165 -12.63 -9.44 9.05
N LEU A 166 -11.55 -9.66 9.77
CA LEU A 166 -10.38 -8.79 9.77
C LEU A 166 -9.26 -9.39 8.93
N SER A 167 -8.47 -8.52 8.29
CA SER A 167 -7.19 -8.92 7.72
C SER A 167 -6.08 -8.51 8.68
N PHE A 168 -5.28 -9.47 9.15
CA PHE A 168 -4.18 -9.25 10.09
C PHE A 168 -2.86 -9.16 9.32
N ALA A 169 -2.07 -8.13 9.57
CA ALA A 169 -0.72 -8.02 9.04
C ALA A 169 0.18 -9.12 9.63
N LYS A 170 1.04 -9.68 8.78
CA LYS A 170 1.93 -10.79 9.17
C LYS A 170 3.28 -10.29 9.64
N PRO A 171 3.87 -10.89 10.70
CA PRO A 171 5.27 -10.71 11.01
C PRO A 171 6.17 -11.04 9.81
N GLY A 172 7.21 -10.23 9.60
CA GLY A 172 8.10 -10.34 8.44
C GLY A 172 7.48 -9.88 7.11
N GLY A 173 6.27 -9.34 7.13
CA GLY A 173 5.62 -8.75 5.95
C GLY A 173 5.99 -7.28 5.74
N PRO A 174 5.57 -6.68 4.60
CA PRO A 174 5.94 -5.32 4.23
C PRO A 174 5.59 -4.24 5.27
N HIS A 175 4.48 -4.40 5.97
CA HIS A 175 4.05 -3.47 7.03
C HIS A 175 4.89 -3.66 8.29
N ASP A 176 5.21 -4.91 8.65
CA ASP A 176 6.03 -5.22 9.82
C ASP A 176 7.45 -4.66 9.70
N GLU A 177 8.02 -4.58 8.50
CA GLU A 177 9.32 -3.92 8.28
C GLU A 177 9.30 -2.46 8.78
N ILE A 178 8.21 -1.72 8.55
CA ILE A 178 8.06 -0.32 8.99
C ILE A 178 7.78 -0.26 10.50
N PHE A 179 6.89 -1.11 11.01
CA PHE A 179 6.57 -1.17 12.44
C PHE A 179 7.80 -1.51 13.27
N SER A 180 8.56 -2.54 12.85
CA SER A 180 9.80 -2.95 13.51
C SER A 180 10.87 -1.85 13.47
N ALA A 181 11.01 -1.13 12.36
CA ALA A 181 11.93 -0.01 12.25
C ALA A 181 11.61 1.11 13.25
N LEU A 182 10.32 1.37 13.52
CA LEU A 182 9.85 2.32 14.54
C LEU A 182 9.91 1.75 15.97
N GLY A 183 10.20 0.46 16.16
CA GLY A 183 10.37 -0.17 17.46
C GLY A 183 9.17 -0.96 17.96
N PHE A 184 8.14 -1.16 17.14
CA PHE A 184 7.01 -2.03 17.47
C PHE A 184 7.36 -3.48 17.18
N LYS A 185 6.74 -4.37 17.93
CA LYS A 185 6.78 -5.81 17.67
C LYS A 185 5.39 -6.26 17.25
N LEU A 186 5.26 -6.83 16.08
CA LEU A 186 3.98 -7.34 15.59
C LEU A 186 3.67 -8.71 16.24
N ALA A 187 2.44 -8.91 16.67
CA ALA A 187 1.95 -10.20 17.17
C ALA A 187 1.78 -11.19 16.01
N GLU A 188 1.85 -12.48 16.31
CA GLU A 188 1.55 -13.54 15.34
C GLU A 188 0.13 -13.38 14.79
N ALA A 189 -0.01 -13.52 13.48
CA ALA A 189 -1.30 -13.49 12.82
C ALA A 189 -2.05 -14.82 13.04
N PRO A 190 -3.40 -14.81 13.09
CA PRO A 190 -4.17 -16.04 13.19
C PRO A 190 -3.98 -16.95 11.97
N ALA A 191 -4.42 -18.19 12.08
CA ALA A 191 -4.44 -19.09 10.92
C ALA A 191 -5.34 -18.53 9.80
N SER A 192 -4.91 -18.68 8.54
CA SER A 192 -5.68 -18.23 7.39
C SER A 192 -6.99 -18.98 7.23
N SER A 193 -8.07 -18.29 6.93
CA SER A 193 -9.36 -18.86 6.55
C SER A 193 -9.47 -19.05 5.04
N GLY A 194 -8.52 -19.73 4.41
CA GLY A 194 -8.56 -20.05 2.98
C GLY A 194 -7.19 -20.15 2.31
N GLU A 195 -7.15 -20.79 1.15
CA GLU A 195 -5.91 -21.03 0.41
C GLU A 195 -5.25 -19.76 -0.13
N GLU A 196 -6.04 -18.76 -0.55
CA GLU A 196 -5.50 -17.48 -1.07
C GLU A 196 -4.70 -16.72 -0.02
N GLY A 197 -5.14 -16.74 1.25
CA GLY A 197 -4.44 -16.08 2.35
C GLY A 197 -3.14 -16.77 2.77
N ALA A 198 -3.04 -18.09 2.55
CA ALA A 198 -1.85 -18.86 2.94
C ALA A 198 -0.59 -18.45 2.19
N ASN A 199 -0.71 -18.05 0.92
CA ASN A 199 0.41 -17.66 0.06
C ASN A 199 0.77 -16.17 0.12
N ARG A 200 -0.03 -15.33 0.78
CA ARG A 200 0.27 -13.91 0.96
C ARG A 200 1.29 -13.71 2.08
N LYS A 201 2.21 -12.78 1.87
CA LYS A 201 3.21 -12.40 2.89
C LYS A 201 2.81 -11.16 3.69
N ASP A 202 1.84 -10.39 3.19
CA ASP A 202 1.41 -9.13 3.79
C ASP A 202 0.33 -9.32 4.87
N PHE A 203 -0.79 -9.94 4.52
CA PHE A 203 -1.95 -10.11 5.40
C PHE A 203 -2.50 -11.52 5.35
N VAL A 204 -3.18 -11.90 6.44
CA VAL A 204 -4.03 -13.06 6.52
C VAL A 204 -5.46 -12.61 6.79
N PHE A 205 -6.42 -13.19 6.08
CA PHE A 205 -7.85 -12.97 6.34
C PHE A 205 -8.36 -13.97 7.39
N ALA A 206 -9.07 -13.46 8.38
CA ALA A 206 -9.79 -14.23 9.39
C ALA A 206 -11.28 -13.89 9.34
N THR A 207 -12.14 -14.90 9.48
CA THR A 207 -13.59 -14.68 9.60
C THR A 207 -13.92 -13.85 10.83
N VAL A 208 -15.16 -13.35 10.96
CA VAL A 208 -15.59 -12.60 12.14
C VAL A 208 -15.30 -13.36 13.43
N GLU A 209 -15.69 -14.64 13.49
CA GLU A 209 -15.48 -15.48 14.67
C GLU A 209 -14.00 -15.67 15.01
N GLN A 210 -13.17 -15.97 14.01
CA GLN A 210 -11.73 -16.10 14.19
C GLN A 210 -11.10 -14.76 14.60
N SER A 211 -11.57 -13.65 14.05
CA SER A 211 -11.10 -12.32 14.36
C SER A 211 -11.34 -11.94 15.81
N VAL A 212 -12.54 -12.23 16.34
CA VAL A 212 -12.89 -11.98 17.76
C VAL A 212 -11.96 -12.77 18.68
N GLN A 213 -11.66 -14.03 18.36
CA GLN A 213 -10.74 -14.86 19.15
C GLN A 213 -9.29 -14.40 19.04
N ALA A 214 -8.91 -13.85 17.89
CA ALA A 214 -7.53 -13.44 17.62
C ALA A 214 -7.19 -12.06 18.20
N LEU A 215 -8.17 -11.20 18.47
CA LEU A 215 -7.95 -9.86 19.03
C LEU A 215 -7.55 -9.95 20.51
N THR A 216 -6.24 -9.91 20.77
CA THR A 216 -5.64 -10.11 22.11
C THR A 216 -4.68 -9.02 22.55
N SER A 217 -4.17 -8.19 21.63
CA SER A 217 -3.23 -7.13 21.95
C SER A 217 -3.92 -5.91 22.58
N GLU A 218 -3.24 -5.23 23.49
CA GLU A 218 -3.72 -3.96 24.07
C GLU A 218 -3.65 -2.79 23.08
N THR A 219 -2.80 -2.90 22.07
CA THR A 219 -2.68 -1.89 21.00
C THR A 219 -3.03 -2.51 19.65
N LEU A 220 -3.91 -1.83 18.93
CA LEU A 220 -4.37 -2.19 17.60
C LEU A 220 -4.06 -1.08 16.61
N LEU A 221 -3.23 -1.38 15.62
CA LEU A 221 -2.90 -0.48 14.51
C LEU A 221 -3.92 -0.70 13.38
N LEU A 222 -4.63 0.35 12.97
CA LEU A 222 -5.65 0.26 11.93
C LEU A 222 -5.06 0.67 10.58
N VAL A 223 -4.61 -0.31 9.82
CA VAL A 223 -4.14 -0.13 8.44
C VAL A 223 -5.34 0.22 7.56
N SER A 224 -5.18 1.20 6.69
CA SER A 224 -6.28 1.78 5.88
C SER A 224 -7.43 2.34 6.74
N GLY A 225 -7.12 2.82 7.93
CA GLY A 225 -8.08 3.36 8.88
C GLY A 225 -7.80 4.81 9.26
N ASP A 226 -8.86 5.54 9.54
CA ASP A 226 -8.91 6.89 10.08
C ASP A 226 -9.75 6.92 11.37
N ASP A 227 -10.01 8.10 11.93
CA ASP A 227 -10.83 8.26 13.14
C ASP A 227 -12.25 7.72 12.96
N LYS A 228 -12.83 7.85 11.76
CA LYS A 228 -14.14 7.28 11.44
C LYS A 228 -14.10 5.75 11.47
N THR A 229 -13.01 5.14 11.01
CA THR A 229 -12.79 3.69 11.09
C THR A 229 -12.72 3.24 12.56
N VAL A 230 -12.07 4.01 13.44
CA VAL A 230 -12.05 3.76 14.89
C VAL A 230 -13.47 3.78 15.46
N GLU A 231 -14.27 4.79 15.13
CA GLU A 231 -15.66 4.89 15.58
C GLU A 231 -16.52 3.72 15.10
N GLN A 232 -16.37 3.35 13.82
CA GLN A 232 -17.09 2.21 13.24
C GLN A 232 -16.71 0.89 13.93
N LEU A 233 -15.43 0.64 14.18
CA LEU A 233 -14.97 -0.56 14.87
C LEU A 233 -15.50 -0.63 16.30
N LYS A 234 -15.50 0.50 17.03
CA LYS A 234 -16.06 0.60 18.38
C LYS A 234 -17.58 0.41 18.42
N ALA A 235 -18.28 0.74 17.35
CA ALA A 235 -19.73 0.55 17.23
C ALA A 235 -20.11 -0.84 16.71
N ASP A 236 -19.18 -1.61 16.13
CA ASP A 236 -19.45 -2.93 15.57
C ASP A 236 -19.71 -3.96 16.68
N SER A 237 -20.94 -4.49 16.72
CA SER A 237 -21.36 -5.47 17.73
C SER A 237 -20.57 -6.77 17.72
N ASN A 238 -19.86 -7.09 16.64
CA ASN A 238 -18.99 -8.26 16.58
C ASN A 238 -17.70 -8.04 17.40
N TYR A 239 -17.19 -6.81 17.50
CA TYR A 239 -15.87 -6.53 18.05
C TYR A 239 -15.88 -5.67 19.32
N ASN A 240 -16.92 -4.86 19.56
CA ASN A 240 -16.97 -3.86 20.63
C ASN A 240 -16.88 -4.43 22.06
N THR A 241 -17.18 -5.72 22.23
CA THR A 241 -17.05 -6.42 23.53
C THR A 241 -15.67 -7.03 23.75
N THR A 242 -14.81 -7.08 22.73
CA THR A 242 -13.43 -7.54 22.91
C THR A 242 -12.64 -6.53 23.74
N GLN A 243 -11.74 -7.01 24.60
CA GLN A 243 -10.91 -6.13 25.42
C GLN A 243 -10.07 -5.18 24.57
N THR A 244 -9.52 -5.67 23.46
CA THR A 244 -8.74 -4.87 22.51
C THR A 244 -9.50 -3.65 22.00
N VAL A 245 -10.78 -3.80 21.63
CA VAL A 245 -11.58 -2.70 21.05
C VAL A 245 -12.20 -1.83 22.15
N SER A 246 -12.66 -2.43 23.26
CA SER A 246 -13.38 -1.70 24.31
C SER A 246 -12.48 -0.85 25.20
N SER A 247 -11.25 -1.31 25.46
CA SER A 247 -10.33 -0.65 26.40
C SER A 247 -8.90 -0.50 25.85
N GLY A 248 -8.60 -1.09 24.69
CA GLY A 248 -7.28 -0.99 24.05
C GLY A 248 -7.03 0.37 23.39
N LYS A 249 -5.77 0.60 23.04
CA LYS A 249 -5.36 1.75 22.24
C LYS A 249 -5.53 1.44 20.76
N LEU A 250 -6.44 2.12 20.08
CA LEU A 250 -6.68 2.02 18.66
C LEU A 250 -5.95 3.17 17.95
N VAL A 251 -5.05 2.85 17.02
CA VAL A 251 -4.20 3.82 16.31
C VAL A 251 -4.49 3.75 14.82
N PRO A 252 -5.22 4.72 14.25
CA PRO A 252 -5.45 4.78 12.81
C PRO A 252 -4.15 5.19 12.09
N LEU A 253 -3.81 4.49 11.01
CA LEU A 253 -2.58 4.69 10.24
C LEU A 253 -2.80 5.47 8.94
N GLY A 254 -4.02 5.96 8.70
CA GLY A 254 -4.42 6.66 7.49
C GLY A 254 -4.91 5.72 6.37
N ILE A 255 -5.82 6.23 5.56
CA ILE A 255 -6.48 5.48 4.49
C ILE A 255 -5.50 4.95 3.44
N SER A 256 -4.39 5.64 3.20
CA SER A 256 -3.38 5.24 2.22
C SER A 256 -2.42 4.13 2.69
N SER A 257 -2.48 3.71 3.95
CA SER A 257 -1.47 2.82 4.55
C SER A 257 -1.56 1.35 4.13
N PHE A 258 -2.57 0.96 3.33
CA PHE A 258 -2.71 -0.44 2.89
C PHE A 258 -1.81 -0.83 1.71
N LYS A 259 -1.74 0.02 0.69
CA LYS A 259 -0.87 -0.21 -0.47
C LYS A 259 0.36 0.67 -0.36
N LEU A 260 1.50 0.02 -0.09
CA LEU A 260 2.73 0.73 0.22
C LEU A 260 3.51 1.07 -1.05
N ASP A 261 3.75 2.35 -1.22
CA ASP A 261 4.79 2.96 -2.02
C ASP A 261 5.61 3.90 -1.12
N TYR A 262 6.55 4.66 -1.67
CA TYR A 262 7.35 5.61 -0.89
C TYR A 262 6.49 6.63 -0.13
N TYR A 263 5.48 7.19 -0.79
CA TYR A 263 4.64 8.24 -0.20
C TYR A 263 3.77 7.70 0.94
N SER A 264 3.07 6.61 0.70
CA SER A 264 2.18 6.01 1.69
C SER A 264 2.93 5.36 2.85
N ALA A 265 4.09 4.75 2.60
CA ALA A 265 4.95 4.21 3.64
C ALA A 265 5.48 5.30 4.57
N LEU A 266 5.91 6.44 4.00
CA LEU A 266 6.37 7.59 4.78
C LEU A 266 5.23 8.19 5.60
N ALA A 267 4.07 8.43 4.99
CA ALA A 267 2.90 8.96 5.68
C ALA A 267 2.44 8.05 6.82
N MET A 268 2.43 6.73 6.61
CA MET A 268 2.10 5.75 7.65
C MET A 268 3.11 5.81 8.82
N ALA A 269 4.40 5.87 8.52
CA ALA A 269 5.44 5.96 9.55
C ALA A 269 5.31 7.25 10.37
N GLU A 270 5.05 8.40 9.73
CA GLU A 270 4.84 9.69 10.37
C GLU A 270 3.56 9.70 11.23
N THR A 271 2.46 9.14 10.71
CA THR A 271 1.20 9.01 11.46
C THR A 271 1.38 8.15 12.70
N LEU A 272 2.04 6.99 12.57
CA LEU A 272 2.29 6.11 13.71
C LEU A 272 3.21 6.78 14.74
N ALA A 273 4.27 7.45 14.30
CA ALA A 273 5.17 8.16 15.20
C ALA A 273 4.45 9.30 15.93
N ALA A 274 3.60 10.07 15.26
CA ALA A 274 2.83 11.15 15.87
C ALA A 274 1.92 10.66 17.00
N ALA A 275 1.35 9.47 16.90
CA ALA A 275 0.52 8.85 17.94
C ALA A 275 1.32 8.49 19.23
N TYR A 276 2.64 8.53 19.16
CA TYR A 276 3.59 8.22 20.24
C TYR A 276 4.62 9.33 20.48
N SER A 277 4.43 10.51 19.91
CA SER A 277 5.23 11.69 20.22
C SER A 277 4.80 12.25 21.56
N GLY A 278 5.73 12.43 22.51
CA GLY A 278 5.51 13.02 23.81
C GLY A 278 5.37 14.54 23.77
#